data_67c8c534fba34f89bb7d6a0930817bfc
#
_entry.id   67c8c534fba34f89bb7d6a0930817bfc
#
_cell.length_a   1.000
_cell.length_b   1.000
_cell.length_c   1.000
_cell.angle_alpha   90.00
_cell.angle_beta   90.00
_cell.angle_gamma   90.00
#
_symmetry.space_group_name_H-M   'P 1'
#
loop_
_entity.id
_entity.type
_entity.pdbx_description
1 polymer ?
#
loop_
_entity_poly.entity_id
_entity_poly.type
_entity_poly.pdbx_seq_one_letter_code
_entity_poly.pdbx_strand_id
1 'polypeptide(L)'
;HSLLITFLVVFGFFSFVIAGTNRKREKVLAVDQAIYRGDWERVLDLSAGFDSPDILVSYYRNIAFSKKNELPQNLMDHYQRGADALFLPIDLRSSILPVFFSNEVYYQLGDMDMARHRAIEGILFSPKQRSVRQIKRLVEIDMRRGDIEGG
;
A
#
# COMPACT_ATOMS: atom_id res chain seq x y z
N HIS A 1 11.14 46.11 -3.62
CA HIS A 1 12.09 44.96 -3.74
C HIS A 1 11.85 43.89 -2.67
N SER A 2 11.58 44.25 -1.41
CA SER A 2 11.34 43.33 -0.28
C SER A 2 10.14 42.41 -0.51
N LEU A 3 8.99 42.93 -0.96
CA LEU A 3 7.77 42.17 -1.19
C LEU A 3 7.93 41.09 -2.27
N LEU A 4 8.70 41.37 -3.30
CA LEU A 4 8.93 40.44 -4.41
C LEU A 4 9.81 39.27 -3.98
N ILE A 5 10.83 39.53 -3.16
CA ILE A 5 11.70 38.52 -2.56
C ILE A 5 10.88 37.61 -1.62
N THR A 6 10.05 38.19 -0.76
CA THR A 6 9.20 37.44 0.16
C THR A 6 8.22 36.53 -0.62
N PHE A 7 7.61 37.03 -1.69
CA PHE A 7 6.72 36.23 -2.53
C PHE A 7 7.45 35.04 -3.18
N LEU A 8 8.66 35.26 -3.72
CA LEU A 8 9.48 34.20 -4.32
C LEU A 8 9.87 33.11 -3.30
N VAL A 9 10.23 33.51 -2.08
CA VAL A 9 10.59 32.56 -1.02
C VAL A 9 9.38 31.74 -0.59
N VAL A 10 8.23 32.37 -0.37
CA VAL A 10 6.99 31.66 -0.01
C VAL A 10 6.53 30.72 -1.13
N PHE A 11 6.57 31.16 -2.38
CA PHE A 11 6.19 30.33 -3.53
C PHE A 11 7.15 29.14 -3.70
N GLY A 12 8.47 29.36 -3.56
CA GLY A 12 9.47 28.29 -3.62
C GLY A 12 9.28 27.25 -2.50
N PHE A 13 9.01 27.71 -1.28
CA PHE A 13 8.71 26.83 -0.15
C PHE A 13 7.44 25.98 -0.38
N PHE A 14 6.37 26.62 -0.87
CA PHE A 14 5.11 25.93 -1.16
C PHE A 14 5.28 24.87 -2.27
N SER A 15 6.01 25.21 -3.32
CA SER A 15 6.32 24.29 -4.42
C SER A 15 7.16 23.09 -3.94
N PHE A 16 8.12 23.32 -3.05
CA PHE A 16 8.96 22.27 -2.46
C PHE A 16 8.15 21.30 -1.58
N VAL A 17 7.23 21.83 -0.75
CA VAL A 17 6.35 21.02 0.10
C VAL A 17 5.41 20.16 -0.75
N ILE A 18 4.79 20.72 -1.79
CA ILE A 18 3.89 19.97 -2.69
C ILE A 18 4.65 18.88 -3.43
N ALA A 19 5.83 19.18 -3.97
CA ALA A 19 6.66 18.20 -4.67
C ALA A 19 7.12 17.05 -3.75
N GLY A 20 7.48 17.35 -2.50
CA GLY A 20 7.86 16.34 -1.52
C GLY A 20 6.72 15.39 -1.14
N THR A 21 5.50 15.92 -0.99
CA THR A 21 4.32 15.14 -0.65
C THR A 21 3.91 14.20 -1.79
N ASN A 22 4.00 14.64 -3.03
CA ASN A 22 3.70 13.81 -4.20
C ASN A 22 4.69 12.66 -4.35
N ARG A 23 5.99 12.89 -4.15
CA ARG A 23 7.02 11.85 -4.25
C ARG A 23 6.80 10.69 -3.28
N LYS A 24 6.39 10.97 -2.04
CA LYS A 24 6.11 9.92 -1.06
C LYS A 24 4.92 9.05 -1.49
N ARG A 25 3.85 9.68 -1.97
CA ARG A 25 2.67 8.96 -2.48
C ARG A 25 3.00 8.12 -3.72
N GLU A 26 3.77 8.65 -4.64
CA GLU A 26 4.22 7.92 -5.84
C GLU A 26 5.03 6.68 -5.47
N LYS A 27 5.95 6.79 -4.49
CA LYS A 27 6.72 5.65 -4.01
C LYS A 27 5.82 4.57 -3.39
N VAL A 28 4.85 4.95 -2.54
CA VAL A 28 3.89 4.00 -1.94
C VAL A 28 3.07 3.29 -3.01
N LEU A 29 2.60 4.02 -4.01
CA LEU A 29 1.85 3.45 -5.14
C LEU A 29 2.73 2.51 -5.99
N ALA A 30 4.01 2.82 -6.17
CA ALA A 30 4.93 1.95 -6.89
C ALA A 30 5.17 0.62 -6.16
N VAL A 31 5.33 0.66 -4.83
CA VAL A 31 5.43 -0.56 -3.99
C VAL A 31 4.15 -1.38 -4.08
N ASP A 32 3.01 -0.74 -3.95
CA ASP A 32 1.71 -1.39 -4.06
C ASP A 32 1.49 -2.05 -5.44
N GLN A 33 1.92 -1.40 -6.51
CA GLN A 33 1.85 -1.98 -7.84
C GLN A 33 2.78 -3.18 -8.02
N ALA A 34 3.96 -3.17 -7.41
CA ALA A 34 4.87 -4.31 -7.41
C ALA A 34 4.26 -5.51 -6.65
N ILE A 35 3.63 -5.29 -5.49
CA ILE A 35 2.86 -6.31 -4.75
C ILE A 35 1.75 -6.91 -5.61
N TYR A 36 0.97 -6.04 -6.26
CA TYR A 36 -0.14 -6.48 -7.11
C TYR A 36 0.32 -7.42 -8.25
N ARG A 37 1.54 -7.20 -8.76
CA ARG A 37 2.16 -8.03 -9.80
C ARG A 37 2.89 -9.26 -9.25
N GLY A 38 3.11 -9.35 -7.94
CA GLY A 38 3.92 -10.39 -7.33
C GLY A 38 5.42 -10.25 -7.59
N ASP A 39 5.87 -9.04 -7.91
CA ASP A 39 7.29 -8.72 -8.16
C ASP A 39 7.99 -8.42 -6.83
N TRP A 40 8.37 -9.48 -6.12
CA TRP A 40 8.91 -9.40 -4.76
C TRP A 40 10.27 -8.70 -4.70
N GLU A 41 11.11 -8.88 -5.69
CA GLU A 41 12.40 -8.17 -5.79
C GLU A 41 12.17 -6.66 -5.87
N ARG A 42 11.26 -6.25 -6.74
CA ARG A 42 10.91 -4.85 -6.90
C ARG A 42 10.29 -4.24 -5.65
N VAL A 43 9.51 -5.01 -4.90
CA VAL A 43 8.97 -4.58 -3.59
C VAL A 43 10.10 -4.28 -2.62
N LEU A 44 11.10 -5.15 -2.52
CA LEU A 44 12.24 -4.97 -1.62
C LEU A 44 13.08 -3.75 -2.03
N ASP A 45 13.41 -3.61 -3.31
CA ASP A 45 14.16 -2.47 -3.85
C ASP A 45 13.47 -1.13 -3.54
N LEU A 46 12.18 -1.04 -3.87
CA LEU A 46 11.41 0.18 -3.64
C LEU A 46 11.25 0.49 -2.16
N SER A 47 11.06 -0.53 -1.32
CA SER A 47 10.88 -0.37 0.12
C SER A 47 12.15 0.05 0.85
N ALA A 48 13.34 -0.28 0.33
CA ALA A 48 14.63 0.13 0.88
C ALA A 48 14.84 1.66 0.83
N GLY A 49 14.21 2.34 -0.12
CA GLY A 49 14.32 3.79 -0.30
C GLY A 49 13.38 4.63 0.59
N PHE A 50 12.77 4.05 1.62
CA PHE A 50 11.94 4.78 2.59
C PHE A 50 12.71 5.07 3.87
N ASP A 51 13.03 6.34 4.09
CA ASP A 51 13.73 6.83 5.30
C ASP A 51 12.84 6.84 6.55
N SER A 52 11.52 6.72 6.39
CA SER A 52 10.55 6.74 7.48
C SER A 52 9.69 5.47 7.42
N PRO A 53 9.47 4.81 8.57
CA PRO A 53 8.67 3.59 8.62
C PRO A 53 7.20 3.91 8.31
N ASP A 54 6.84 3.80 7.04
CA ASP A 54 5.44 3.73 6.63
C ASP A 54 4.94 2.32 6.96
N ILE A 55 3.88 2.23 7.75
CA ILE A 55 3.31 0.94 8.19
C ILE A 55 3.02 0.04 6.98
N LEU A 56 2.39 0.59 5.94
CA LEU A 56 2.02 -0.17 4.76
C LEU A 56 3.25 -0.70 4.01
N VAL A 57 4.29 0.12 3.87
CA VAL A 57 5.54 -0.28 3.21
C VAL A 57 6.28 -1.34 4.02
N SER A 58 6.33 -1.20 5.34
CA SER A 58 6.93 -2.22 6.23
C SER A 58 6.18 -3.55 6.12
N TYR A 59 4.87 -3.49 6.07
CA TYR A 59 4.03 -4.66 5.90
C TYR A 59 4.27 -5.35 4.55
N TYR A 60 4.31 -4.60 3.46
CA TYR A 60 4.59 -5.12 2.12
C TYR A 60 5.99 -5.73 2.02
N ARG A 61 6.99 -5.13 2.66
CA ARG A 61 8.33 -5.69 2.76
C ARG A 61 8.34 -7.04 3.47
N ASN A 62 7.63 -7.16 4.58
CA ASN A 62 7.52 -8.42 5.32
C ASN A 62 6.82 -9.51 4.49
N ILE A 63 5.79 -9.17 3.72
CA ILE A 63 5.17 -10.10 2.76
C ILE A 63 6.19 -10.56 1.71
N ALA A 64 6.96 -9.64 1.14
CA ALA A 64 7.97 -9.97 0.13
C ALA A 64 9.04 -10.92 0.68
N PHE A 65 9.57 -10.65 1.88
CA PHE A 65 10.51 -11.56 2.57
C PHE A 65 9.87 -12.92 2.86
N SER A 66 8.60 -12.95 3.27
CA SER A 66 7.88 -14.20 3.49
C SER A 66 7.75 -15.02 2.21
N LYS A 67 7.43 -14.39 1.09
CA LYS A 67 7.30 -15.07 -0.21
C LYS A 67 8.63 -15.59 -0.76
N LYS A 68 9.74 -14.97 -0.36
CA LYS A 68 11.10 -15.43 -0.68
C LYS A 68 11.66 -16.43 0.34
N ASN A 69 10.92 -16.76 1.41
CA ASN A 69 11.38 -17.57 2.55
C ASN A 69 12.57 -16.95 3.30
N GLU A 70 12.71 -15.64 3.26
CA GLU A 70 13.80 -14.88 3.89
C GLU A 70 13.32 -14.08 5.12
N LEU A 71 12.05 -14.20 5.51
CA LEU A 71 11.47 -13.39 6.60
C LEU A 71 12.17 -13.61 7.95
N PRO A 72 12.47 -14.83 8.41
CA PRO A 72 13.10 -15.03 9.72
C PRO A 72 14.47 -14.35 9.84
N GLN A 73 15.25 -14.33 8.74
CA GLN A 73 16.59 -13.76 8.71
C GLN A 73 16.56 -12.24 8.69
N ASN A 74 15.61 -11.65 7.96
CA ASN A 74 15.57 -10.21 7.68
C ASN A 74 14.58 -9.43 8.56
N LEU A 75 13.75 -10.13 9.36
CA LEU A 75 12.71 -9.47 10.17
C LEU A 75 13.29 -8.45 11.16
N MET A 76 14.43 -8.78 11.77
CA MET A 76 15.09 -7.94 12.78
C MET A 76 16.08 -6.92 12.19
N ASP A 77 16.46 -7.06 10.93
CA ASP A 77 17.39 -6.15 10.25
C ASP A 77 16.74 -4.82 9.85
N HIS A 78 15.42 -4.77 9.90
CA HIS A 78 14.65 -3.59 9.55
C HIS A 78 13.79 -3.12 10.71
N TYR A 79 13.59 -1.81 10.79
CA TYR A 79 12.71 -1.23 11.78
C TYR A 79 11.30 -1.82 11.65
N GLN A 80 10.83 -2.45 12.72
CA GLN A 80 9.48 -2.95 12.86
C GLN A 80 8.70 -2.06 13.82
N ARG A 81 7.51 -1.63 13.41
CA ARG A 81 6.63 -0.83 14.27
C ARG A 81 5.80 -1.71 15.21
N GLY A 82 6.48 -2.58 15.97
CA GLY A 82 5.82 -3.53 16.86
C GLY A 82 4.92 -4.53 16.13
N ALA A 83 3.85 -4.96 16.77
CA ALA A 83 2.87 -5.90 16.19
C ALA A 83 2.16 -5.31 14.94
N ASP A 84 2.06 -3.99 14.84
CA ASP A 84 1.41 -3.30 13.72
C ASP A 84 2.12 -3.53 12.38
N ALA A 85 3.41 -3.89 12.39
CA ALA A 85 4.13 -4.24 11.18
C ALA A 85 3.82 -5.66 10.67
N LEU A 86 3.22 -6.50 11.52
CA LEU A 86 2.77 -7.87 11.18
C LEU A 86 1.25 -7.96 10.99
N PHE A 87 0.50 -7.06 11.63
CA PHE A 87 -0.95 -6.98 11.53
C PHE A 87 -1.33 -5.57 11.11
N LEU A 88 -1.73 -5.38 9.86
CA LEU A 88 -2.13 -4.06 9.37
C LEU A 88 -3.33 -3.56 10.18
N PRO A 89 -3.15 -2.58 11.08
CA PRO A 89 -4.28 -2.02 11.80
C PRO A 89 -5.14 -1.22 10.82
N ILE A 90 -6.29 -1.74 10.50
CA ILE A 90 -7.25 -1.04 9.66
C ILE A 90 -8.08 -0.15 10.58
N ASP A 91 -7.49 0.97 10.95
CA ASP A 91 -8.22 2.04 11.61
C ASP A 91 -8.66 3.05 10.54
N LEU A 92 -9.99 3.17 10.37
CA LEU A 92 -10.63 4.16 9.50
C LEU A 92 -10.24 5.60 9.83
N ARG A 93 -9.65 5.83 11.02
CA ARG A 93 -9.19 7.15 11.46
C ARG A 93 -7.83 7.56 10.87
N SER A 94 -7.04 6.60 10.39
CA SER A 94 -5.66 6.88 10.01
C SER A 94 -5.46 7.28 8.57
N SER A 95 -6.13 6.64 7.61
CA SER A 95 -6.07 6.97 6.17
C SER A 95 -6.98 6.05 5.36
N ILE A 96 -7.50 6.54 4.25
CA ILE A 96 -8.25 5.72 3.29
C ILE A 96 -7.33 4.74 2.54
N LEU A 97 -6.04 5.06 2.39
CA LEU A 97 -5.09 4.23 1.64
C LEU A 97 -4.94 2.79 2.17
N PRO A 98 -4.82 2.52 3.49
CA PRO A 98 -4.78 1.16 4.01
C PRO A 98 -6.01 0.33 3.66
N VAL A 99 -7.19 0.96 3.61
CA VAL A 99 -8.43 0.26 3.22
C VAL A 99 -8.36 -0.18 1.76
N PHE A 100 -7.86 0.70 0.87
CA PHE A 100 -7.72 0.39 -0.55
C PHE A 100 -6.74 -0.75 -0.83
N PHE A 101 -5.68 -0.86 -0.03
CA PHE A 101 -4.58 -1.79 -0.30
C PHE A 101 -4.65 -3.07 0.54
N SER A 102 -5.47 -3.09 1.59
CA SER A 102 -5.56 -4.24 2.49
C SER A 102 -6.06 -5.51 1.82
N ASN A 103 -6.92 -5.39 0.80
CA ASN A 103 -7.38 -6.55 0.03
C ASN A 103 -6.22 -7.31 -0.60
N GLU A 104 -5.20 -6.59 -1.10
CA GLU A 104 -4.01 -7.20 -1.69
C GLU A 104 -3.21 -8.00 -0.67
N VAL A 105 -3.07 -7.44 0.53
CA VAL A 105 -2.39 -8.09 1.64
C VAL A 105 -3.05 -9.43 1.96
N TYR A 106 -4.36 -9.45 2.21
CA TYR A 106 -5.08 -10.68 2.54
C TYR A 106 -5.07 -11.69 1.39
N TYR A 107 -5.15 -11.20 0.15
CA TYR A 107 -5.02 -12.04 -1.04
C TYR A 107 -3.66 -12.75 -1.10
N GLN A 108 -2.58 -12.03 -0.81
CA GLN A 108 -1.23 -12.60 -0.80
C GLN A 108 -1.01 -13.56 0.37
N LEU A 109 -1.68 -13.34 1.49
CA LEU A 109 -1.68 -14.26 2.64
C LEU A 109 -2.51 -15.53 2.41
N GLY A 110 -3.38 -15.53 1.40
CA GLY A 110 -4.27 -16.65 1.11
C GLY A 110 -5.61 -16.59 1.85
N ASP A 111 -5.87 -15.52 2.61
CA ASP A 111 -7.15 -15.28 3.26
C ASP A 111 -8.14 -14.65 2.26
N MET A 112 -8.79 -15.52 1.48
CA MET A 112 -9.68 -15.09 0.40
C MET A 112 -10.95 -14.42 0.92
N ASP A 113 -11.45 -14.78 2.11
CA ASP A 113 -12.63 -14.18 2.70
C ASP A 113 -12.37 -12.74 3.12
N MET A 114 -11.28 -12.50 3.82
CA MET A 114 -10.87 -11.13 4.18
C MET A 114 -10.46 -10.33 2.95
N ALA A 115 -9.77 -10.92 1.98
CA ALA A 115 -9.43 -10.25 0.72
C ALA A 115 -10.68 -9.76 -0.01
N ARG A 116 -11.72 -10.61 -0.10
CA ARG A 116 -13.01 -10.28 -0.71
C ARG A 116 -13.71 -9.13 0.03
N HIS A 117 -13.81 -9.24 1.34
CA HIS A 117 -14.41 -8.21 2.19
C HIS A 117 -13.75 -6.85 1.99
N ARG A 118 -12.41 -6.80 2.02
CA ARG A 118 -11.63 -5.57 1.82
C ARG A 118 -11.71 -5.02 0.39
N ALA A 119 -11.84 -5.89 -0.61
CA ALA A 119 -12.05 -5.44 -1.99
C ALA A 119 -13.40 -4.73 -2.15
N ILE A 120 -14.46 -5.26 -1.54
CA ILE A 120 -15.78 -4.62 -1.52
C ILE A 120 -15.74 -3.28 -0.80
N GLU A 121 -15.13 -3.21 0.38
CA GLU A 121 -14.93 -1.93 1.08
C GLU A 121 -14.17 -0.92 0.21
N GLY A 122 -13.09 -1.36 -0.45
CA GLY A 122 -12.32 -0.53 -1.37
C GLY A 122 -13.16 0.02 -2.53
N ILE A 123 -14.14 -0.75 -3.04
CA ILE A 123 -15.09 -0.26 -4.05
C ILE A 123 -15.99 0.82 -3.45
N LEU A 124 -16.58 0.57 -2.27
CA LEU A 124 -17.51 1.50 -1.61
C LEU A 124 -16.85 2.86 -1.31
N PHE A 125 -15.58 2.87 -0.91
CA PHE A 125 -14.82 4.09 -0.65
C PHE A 125 -14.18 4.73 -1.89
N SER A 126 -14.25 4.06 -3.05
CA SER A 126 -13.70 4.61 -4.28
C SER A 126 -14.58 5.73 -4.86
N PRO A 127 -13.99 6.72 -5.55
CA PRO A 127 -14.78 7.74 -6.26
C PRO A 127 -15.78 7.09 -7.22
N LYS A 128 -17.05 7.49 -7.10
CA LYS A 128 -18.17 6.93 -7.89
C LYS A 128 -18.35 5.41 -7.73
N GLN A 129 -17.84 4.82 -6.64
CA GLN A 129 -17.91 3.36 -6.38
C GLN A 129 -17.43 2.52 -7.58
N ARG A 130 -16.40 3.00 -8.28
CA ARG A 130 -15.83 2.35 -9.47
C ARG A 130 -14.32 2.23 -9.32
N SER A 131 -13.85 1.06 -8.91
CA SER A 131 -12.44 0.73 -8.90
C SER A 131 -12.22 -0.53 -9.73
N VAL A 132 -11.72 -0.36 -10.95
CA VAL A 132 -11.41 -1.48 -11.87
C VAL A 132 -10.47 -2.48 -11.21
N ARG A 133 -9.49 -2.01 -10.44
CA ARG A 133 -8.55 -2.85 -9.72
C ARG A 133 -9.24 -3.75 -8.70
N GLN A 134 -10.15 -3.19 -7.89
CA GLN A 134 -10.87 -3.94 -6.87
C GLN A 134 -11.84 -4.95 -7.49
N ILE A 135 -12.54 -4.56 -8.54
CA ILE A 135 -13.44 -5.45 -9.30
C ILE A 135 -12.65 -6.62 -9.88
N LYS A 136 -11.53 -6.35 -10.55
CA LYS A 136 -10.67 -7.40 -11.07
C LYS A 136 -10.19 -8.35 -9.97
N ARG A 137 -9.78 -7.83 -8.81
CA ARG A 137 -9.35 -8.65 -7.67
C ARG A 137 -10.49 -9.50 -7.12
N LEU A 138 -11.72 -8.98 -7.06
CA LEU A 138 -12.89 -9.78 -6.68
C LEU A 138 -13.10 -10.98 -7.61
N VAL A 139 -13.04 -10.76 -8.92
CA VAL A 139 -13.16 -11.85 -9.89
C VAL A 139 -12.06 -12.91 -9.67
N GLU A 140 -10.82 -12.49 -9.47
CA GLU A 140 -9.70 -13.41 -9.21
C GLU A 140 -9.88 -14.19 -7.89
N ILE A 141 -10.44 -13.56 -6.85
CA ILE A 141 -10.75 -14.20 -5.57
C ILE A 141 -11.87 -15.23 -5.75
N ASP A 142 -12.98 -14.86 -6.40
CA ASP A 142 -14.13 -15.74 -6.61
C ASP A 142 -13.73 -16.94 -7.48
N MET A 143 -12.90 -16.75 -8.51
CA MET A 143 -12.32 -17.84 -9.30
C MET A 143 -11.48 -18.81 -8.46
N ARG A 144 -10.66 -18.31 -7.52
CA ARG A 144 -9.85 -19.15 -6.63
C ARG A 144 -10.67 -19.91 -5.60
N ARG A 145 -11.79 -19.37 -5.18
CA ARG A 145 -12.72 -20.03 -4.27
C ARG A 145 -13.58 -21.10 -4.95
N GLY A 146 -13.64 -21.09 -6.28
CA GLY A 146 -14.56 -21.92 -7.06
C GLY A 146 -16.00 -21.40 -7.07
N ASP A 147 -16.25 -20.19 -6.57
CA ASP A 147 -17.55 -19.52 -6.57
C ASP A 147 -17.85 -18.91 -7.97
N ILE A 148 -17.96 -19.77 -8.97
CA ILE A 148 -18.21 -19.34 -10.37
C ILE A 148 -19.66 -18.85 -10.57
N GLU A 149 -20.55 -19.17 -9.64
CA GLU A 149 -21.99 -18.84 -9.75
C GLU A 149 -22.35 -17.44 -9.18
N GLY A 150 -21.41 -16.71 -8.63
CA GLY A 150 -21.64 -15.42 -7.95
C GLY A 150 -21.35 -14.16 -8.78
N GLY A 151 -21.23 -14.26 -10.09
CA GLY A 151 -20.93 -13.17 -11.01
C GLY A 151 -22.16 -12.63 -11.74
#